data_8ebda9b45c83f9fde5b9c28e493ad804
#
_entry.id   8ebda9b45c83f9fde5b9c28e493ad804
#
_cell.length_a   1.000
_cell.length_b   1.000
_cell.length_c   1.000
_cell.angle_alpha   90.00
_cell.angle_beta   90.00
_cell.angle_gamma   90.00
#
_symmetry.space_group_name_H-M   'P 1'
#
loop_
_entity.id
_entity.type
_entity.pdbx_description
1 polymer ?
#
loop_
_entity_poly.entity_id
_entity_poly.type
_entity_poly.pdbx_seq_one_letter_code
_entity_poly.pdbx_strand_id
1 'polypeptide(L)'
;MKKIFIILSATLLIACNASKEKNKVEKKASKEMVSENSKEKINDTVPYEGSVILLGEANRKGFQMDTFKGWYNPGYENYTVDSETLEKLKPLLKDVTITVFMGTWCEDSQRETPHFYKIIDAASYDESKITLITVSDEKTTPQGFEKGKNITNVPTIIFYKKNKELGRIVEYPIESLEEDMLAILSGKEYKHAYAE
;
A
#
# COMPACT_ATOMS: atom_id res chain seq x y z
N MET A 1 66.19 55.67 40.62
CA MET A 1 66.13 54.22 40.65
C MET A 1 64.82 53.80 41.25
N LYS A 2 63.75 53.68 40.47
CA LYS A 2 62.42 53.20 40.89
C LYS A 2 62.00 52.09 39.99
N LYS A 3 61.91 50.91 40.56
CA LYS A 3 61.45 49.68 39.87
C LYS A 3 59.95 49.72 39.85
N ILE A 4 59.33 49.67 38.66
CA ILE A 4 57.89 49.56 38.45
C ILE A 4 57.61 48.07 38.21
N PHE A 5 56.80 47.45 39.08
CA PHE A 5 56.24 46.14 38.91
C PHE A 5 54.96 46.26 38.07
N ILE A 6 54.93 45.60 36.92
CA ILE A 6 53.76 45.46 36.12
C ILE A 6 53.13 44.10 36.49
N ILE A 7 51.95 44.14 37.08
CA ILE A 7 51.13 42.95 37.36
C ILE A 7 50.31 42.66 36.10
N LEU A 8 50.59 41.53 35.47
CA LEU A 8 49.85 41.03 34.30
C LEU A 8 48.65 40.24 34.79
N SER A 9 47.48 40.82 34.69
CA SER A 9 46.18 40.15 34.99
C SER A 9 45.78 39.27 33.83
N ALA A 10 45.88 37.95 34.03
CA ALA A 10 45.38 36.95 33.07
C ALA A 10 43.85 36.71 33.30
N THR A 11 43.05 37.33 32.47
CA THR A 11 41.62 37.05 32.43
C THR A 11 41.39 35.72 31.65
N LEU A 12 40.94 34.71 32.36
CA LEU A 12 40.52 33.44 31.80
C LEU A 12 39.17 33.59 31.10
N LEU A 13 39.15 33.59 29.77
CA LEU A 13 37.91 33.50 29.00
C LEU A 13 37.48 32.04 28.96
N ILE A 14 36.56 31.66 29.82
CA ILE A 14 35.81 30.41 29.70
C ILE A 14 34.65 30.67 28.74
N ALA A 15 34.86 30.44 27.44
CA ALA A 15 33.83 30.56 26.43
C ALA A 15 33.14 29.20 26.23
N CYS A 16 31.93 29.20 26.63
CA CYS A 16 30.82 28.33 26.25
C CYS A 16 31.07 27.26 25.19
N ASN A 17 31.20 26.01 25.63
CA ASN A 17 31.07 24.83 24.80
C ASN A 17 29.71 24.11 24.99
N ALA A 18 28.73 24.78 25.62
CA ALA A 18 27.43 24.19 25.96
C ALA A 18 26.46 24.11 24.78
N SER A 19 26.63 24.92 23.73
CA SER A 19 25.70 24.96 22.60
C SER A 19 25.91 23.85 21.57
N LYS A 20 27.11 23.26 21.50
CA LYS A 20 27.36 22.15 20.55
C LYS A 20 26.94 20.79 21.08
N GLU A 21 26.95 20.59 22.39
CA GLU A 21 26.50 19.34 22.99
C GLU A 21 24.97 19.19 23.00
N LYS A 22 24.22 20.28 23.26
CA LYS A 22 22.75 20.25 23.19
C LYS A 22 22.24 19.91 21.78
N ASN A 23 22.85 20.50 20.73
CA ASN A 23 22.47 20.18 19.35
C ASN A 23 22.87 18.76 18.92
N LYS A 24 23.90 18.16 19.54
CA LYS A 24 24.30 16.78 19.24
C LYS A 24 23.41 15.75 19.93
N VAL A 25 22.91 16.08 21.13
CA VAL A 25 21.96 15.22 21.87
C VAL A 25 20.56 15.29 21.23
N GLU A 26 20.07 16.47 20.84
CA GLU A 26 18.80 16.61 20.14
C GLU A 26 18.81 15.97 18.74
N LYS A 27 19.93 16.10 17.98
CA LYS A 27 20.06 15.40 16.69
C LYS A 27 20.18 13.88 16.84
N LYS A 28 20.76 13.39 17.94
CA LYS A 28 20.84 11.95 18.21
C LYS A 28 19.50 11.41 18.68
N ALA A 29 18.78 12.12 19.55
CA ALA A 29 17.43 11.75 20.00
C ALA A 29 16.41 11.78 18.85
N SER A 30 16.41 12.80 17.98
CA SER A 30 15.55 12.83 16.82
C SER A 30 15.89 11.77 15.76
N LYS A 31 17.19 11.37 15.65
CA LYS A 31 17.61 10.31 14.74
C LYS A 31 17.31 8.91 15.30
N GLU A 32 17.34 8.74 16.62
CA GLU A 32 16.93 7.48 17.27
C GLU A 32 15.40 7.32 17.30
N MET A 33 14.62 8.40 17.48
CA MET A 33 13.15 8.35 17.42
C MET A 33 12.60 8.08 16.00
N VAL A 34 13.34 8.41 14.93
CA VAL A 34 12.96 8.10 13.54
C VAL A 34 13.36 6.68 13.16
N SER A 35 14.30 6.04 13.88
CA SER A 35 14.82 4.71 13.58
C SER A 35 14.07 3.56 14.27
N GLU A 36 13.24 3.83 15.28
CA GLU A 36 12.62 2.78 16.10
C GLU A 36 11.16 2.44 15.74
N ASN A 37 10.55 3.08 14.72
CA ASN A 37 9.12 2.90 14.45
C ASN A 37 8.77 2.66 12.98
N SER A 38 9.58 1.92 12.23
CA SER A 38 9.23 1.46 10.89
C SER A 38 9.23 -0.07 10.76
N LYS A 39 8.63 -0.80 11.70
CA LYS A 39 8.00 -2.07 11.33
C LYS A 39 6.74 -1.68 10.57
N GLU A 40 6.76 -1.90 9.25
CA GLU A 40 5.57 -1.77 8.42
C GLU A 40 4.44 -2.56 9.07
N LYS A 41 3.42 -1.84 9.51
CA LYS A 41 2.29 -2.42 10.23
C LYS A 41 1.25 -2.79 9.19
N ILE A 42 1.09 -4.08 8.95
CA ILE A 42 0.05 -4.60 8.05
C ILE A 42 -1.34 -4.24 8.61
N ASN A 43 -2.25 -3.77 7.76
CA ASN A 43 -3.60 -3.32 8.10
C ASN A 43 -3.60 -2.09 9.01
N ASP A 44 -2.69 -1.16 8.81
CA ASP A 44 -2.71 0.10 9.55
C ASP A 44 -3.89 0.98 9.13
N THR A 45 -4.45 1.70 10.10
CA THR A 45 -5.62 2.56 9.88
C THR A 45 -5.28 4.01 10.16
N VAL A 46 -5.83 4.90 9.34
CA VAL A 46 -5.72 6.35 9.53
C VAL A 46 -7.13 6.98 9.58
N PRO A 47 -7.29 8.10 10.31
CA PRO A 47 -8.56 8.85 10.31
C PRO A 47 -8.94 9.33 8.91
N TYR A 48 -10.22 9.21 8.57
CA TYR A 48 -10.76 9.68 7.31
C TYR A 48 -12.27 9.98 7.45
N GLU A 49 -12.69 11.23 7.21
CA GLU A 49 -14.10 11.68 7.19
C GLU A 49 -14.96 11.20 8.38
N GLY A 50 -14.44 11.29 9.60
CA GLY A 50 -15.15 10.86 10.82
C GLY A 50 -15.14 9.35 11.07
N SER A 51 -14.43 8.58 10.24
CA SER A 51 -14.18 7.16 10.35
C SER A 51 -12.68 6.86 10.21
N VAL A 52 -12.33 5.69 9.71
CA VAL A 52 -10.97 5.29 9.40
C VAL A 52 -10.91 4.61 8.03
N ILE A 53 -9.74 4.67 7.39
CA ILE A 53 -9.41 3.87 6.21
C ILE A 53 -8.18 3.02 6.50
N LEU A 54 -8.00 1.91 5.79
CA LEU A 54 -6.73 1.21 5.72
C LEU A 54 -5.76 2.01 4.83
N LEU A 55 -4.47 2.05 5.19
CA LEU A 55 -3.46 2.76 4.42
C LEU A 55 -2.11 2.04 4.45
N GLY A 56 -1.58 1.71 3.28
CA GLY A 56 -0.33 0.96 3.11
C GLY A 56 -0.56 -0.51 2.85
N GLU A 57 0.39 -1.36 3.24
CA GLU A 57 0.27 -2.81 3.06
C GLU A 57 -0.87 -3.40 3.90
N ALA A 58 -1.68 -4.23 3.29
CA ALA A 58 -2.84 -4.84 3.92
C ALA A 58 -3.01 -6.32 3.54
N ASN A 59 -3.93 -6.98 4.20
CA ASN A 59 -4.42 -8.31 3.85
C ASN A 59 -5.92 -8.43 4.19
N ARG A 60 -6.56 -9.54 3.83
CA ARG A 60 -7.99 -9.78 4.08
C ARG A 60 -8.43 -9.68 5.53
N LYS A 61 -7.51 -9.85 6.51
CA LYS A 61 -7.87 -9.69 7.93
C LYS A 61 -8.25 -8.24 8.26
N GLY A 62 -7.67 -7.26 7.53
CA GLY A 62 -8.05 -5.86 7.66
C GLY A 62 -9.52 -5.63 7.35
N PHE A 63 -10.08 -6.32 6.37
CA PHE A 63 -11.48 -6.19 5.98
C PHE A 63 -12.47 -6.80 7.00
N GLN A 64 -11.97 -7.57 7.98
CA GLN A 64 -12.80 -8.12 9.07
C GLN A 64 -12.96 -7.15 10.25
N MET A 65 -12.33 -5.98 10.22
CA MET A 65 -12.56 -4.92 11.19
C MET A 65 -14.00 -4.43 11.11
N ASP A 66 -14.56 -3.98 12.23
CA ASP A 66 -15.97 -3.55 12.32
C ASP A 66 -16.36 -2.49 11.27
N THR A 67 -15.43 -1.61 10.91
CA THR A 67 -15.61 -0.57 9.91
C THR A 67 -15.80 -1.14 8.49
N PHE A 68 -15.17 -2.27 8.16
CA PHE A 68 -15.10 -2.74 6.77
C PHE A 68 -15.89 -4.01 6.51
N LYS A 69 -16.11 -4.86 7.53
CA LYS A 69 -16.81 -6.14 7.36
C LYS A 69 -18.25 -6.00 6.83
N GLY A 70 -18.87 -4.83 7.06
CA GLY A 70 -20.25 -4.55 6.64
C GLY A 70 -20.46 -4.53 5.13
N TRP A 71 -19.46 -4.16 4.36
CA TRP A 71 -19.49 -4.23 2.89
C TRP A 71 -18.73 -5.46 2.36
N TYR A 72 -17.63 -5.86 3.02
CA TYR A 72 -16.79 -6.95 2.52
C TYR A 72 -17.51 -8.30 2.56
N ASN A 73 -18.09 -8.67 3.71
CA ASN A 73 -18.70 -9.98 3.87
C ASN A 73 -19.90 -10.20 2.94
N PRO A 74 -20.91 -9.29 2.85
CA PRO A 74 -21.99 -9.46 1.89
C PRO A 74 -21.52 -9.47 0.44
N GLY A 75 -20.55 -8.62 0.07
CA GLY A 75 -19.99 -8.61 -1.27
C GLY A 75 -19.34 -9.95 -1.63
N TYR A 76 -18.57 -10.52 -0.71
CA TYR A 76 -17.96 -11.83 -0.88
C TYR A 76 -18.97 -12.98 -0.90
N GLU A 77 -19.94 -12.98 0.02
CA GLU A 77 -20.91 -14.06 0.16
C GLU A 77 -21.89 -14.13 -1.02
N ASN A 78 -22.38 -12.97 -1.48
CA ASN A 78 -23.41 -12.88 -2.51
C ASN A 78 -22.86 -12.97 -3.94
N TYR A 79 -21.54 -12.84 -4.15
CA TYR A 79 -20.98 -12.96 -5.48
C TYR A 79 -21.03 -14.41 -5.98
N THR A 80 -21.57 -14.59 -7.18
CA THR A 80 -21.61 -15.90 -7.85
C THR A 80 -20.53 -15.95 -8.91
N VAL A 81 -19.54 -16.81 -8.68
CA VAL A 81 -18.41 -17.00 -9.61
C VAL A 81 -18.88 -17.72 -10.87
N ASP A 82 -18.49 -17.23 -12.04
CA ASP A 82 -18.67 -17.95 -13.30
C ASP A 82 -17.75 -19.17 -13.35
N SER A 83 -18.34 -20.34 -13.10
CA SER A 83 -17.60 -21.58 -13.03
C SER A 83 -16.99 -22.01 -14.38
N GLU A 84 -17.61 -21.66 -15.52
CA GLU A 84 -17.08 -22.02 -16.83
C GLU A 84 -15.79 -21.24 -17.14
N THR A 85 -15.82 -19.93 -16.92
CA THR A 85 -14.65 -19.07 -17.10
C THR A 85 -13.57 -19.38 -16.07
N LEU A 86 -13.96 -19.69 -14.82
CA LEU A 86 -13.04 -20.09 -13.75
C LEU A 86 -12.19 -21.33 -14.13
N GLU A 87 -12.77 -22.36 -14.72
CA GLU A 87 -12.03 -23.54 -15.12
C GLU A 87 -10.97 -23.24 -16.20
N LYS A 88 -11.21 -22.22 -17.05
CA LYS A 88 -10.23 -21.74 -18.03
C LYS A 88 -9.13 -20.88 -17.37
N LEU A 89 -9.48 -20.17 -16.29
CA LEU A 89 -8.54 -19.32 -15.54
C LEU A 89 -7.53 -20.11 -14.70
N LYS A 90 -7.96 -21.17 -14.03
CA LYS A 90 -7.12 -21.94 -13.08
C LYS A 90 -5.73 -22.29 -13.61
N PRO A 91 -5.56 -22.87 -14.81
CA PRO A 91 -4.24 -23.21 -15.31
C PRO A 91 -3.36 -21.99 -15.64
N LEU A 92 -3.97 -20.85 -15.97
CA LEU A 92 -3.27 -19.62 -16.34
C LEU A 92 -2.70 -18.88 -15.11
N LEU A 93 -3.30 -19.05 -13.94
CA LEU A 93 -2.89 -18.42 -12.68
C LEU A 93 -1.61 -19.02 -12.09
N LYS A 94 -1.15 -20.18 -12.52
CA LYS A 94 -0.08 -20.97 -11.87
C LYS A 94 1.20 -20.17 -11.56
N ASP A 95 1.68 -19.37 -12.53
CA ASP A 95 2.96 -18.61 -12.42
C ASP A 95 2.74 -17.10 -12.39
N VAL A 96 1.56 -16.68 -12.01
CA VAL A 96 1.16 -15.27 -11.92
C VAL A 96 1.35 -14.79 -10.50
N THR A 97 1.74 -13.53 -10.32
CA THR A 97 1.61 -12.76 -9.08
C THR A 97 0.68 -11.59 -9.32
N ILE A 98 -0.05 -11.17 -8.30
CA ILE A 98 -1.09 -10.14 -8.43
C ILE A 98 -0.79 -9.02 -7.43
N THR A 99 -0.89 -7.78 -7.90
CA THR A 99 -0.90 -6.62 -7.00
C THR A 99 -2.24 -5.91 -7.10
N VAL A 100 -2.88 -5.69 -5.96
CA VAL A 100 -4.15 -4.98 -5.87
C VAL A 100 -3.90 -3.65 -5.17
N PHE A 101 -4.19 -2.55 -5.85
CA PHE A 101 -4.32 -1.24 -5.23
C PHE A 101 -5.81 -0.95 -5.05
N MET A 102 -6.23 -0.61 -3.83
CA MET A 102 -7.62 -0.29 -3.55
C MET A 102 -7.75 0.78 -2.47
N GLY A 103 -8.90 1.47 -2.41
CA GLY A 103 -9.25 2.39 -1.33
C GLY A 103 -10.43 1.85 -0.54
N THR A 104 -10.30 1.68 0.78
CA THR A 104 -11.44 1.26 1.61
C THR A 104 -12.55 2.33 1.71
N TRP A 105 -12.29 3.53 1.23
CA TRP A 105 -13.20 4.67 1.07
C TRP A 105 -13.95 4.65 -0.28
N CYS A 106 -13.44 3.91 -1.28
CA CYS A 106 -13.95 3.90 -2.66
C CYS A 106 -15.02 2.82 -2.85
N GLU A 107 -16.22 3.20 -3.34
CA GLU A 107 -17.35 2.29 -3.56
C GLU A 107 -17.01 1.19 -4.58
N ASP A 108 -16.29 1.52 -5.67
CA ASP A 108 -15.85 0.52 -6.65
C ASP A 108 -14.89 -0.48 -6.03
N SER A 109 -13.96 -0.02 -5.19
CA SER A 109 -13.08 -0.92 -4.44
C SER A 109 -13.84 -1.81 -3.48
N GLN A 110 -14.86 -1.29 -2.79
CA GLN A 110 -15.71 -2.05 -1.87
C GLN A 110 -16.55 -3.10 -2.60
N ARG A 111 -16.93 -2.84 -3.85
CA ARG A 111 -17.66 -3.78 -4.70
C ARG A 111 -16.75 -4.86 -5.29
N GLU A 112 -15.67 -4.44 -5.98
CA GLU A 112 -14.85 -5.36 -6.78
C GLU A 112 -13.87 -6.20 -5.94
N THR A 113 -13.37 -5.67 -4.82
CA THR A 113 -12.38 -6.39 -4.02
C THR A 113 -12.93 -7.70 -3.42
N PRO A 114 -14.10 -7.75 -2.78
CA PRO A 114 -14.66 -9.01 -2.29
C PRO A 114 -14.98 -10.00 -3.43
N HIS A 115 -15.45 -9.53 -4.59
CA HIS A 115 -15.69 -10.37 -5.78
C HIS A 115 -14.38 -11.01 -6.26
N PHE A 116 -13.33 -10.22 -6.39
CA PHE A 116 -11.99 -10.71 -6.75
C PHE A 116 -11.52 -11.80 -5.79
N TYR A 117 -11.60 -11.58 -4.48
CA TYR A 117 -11.20 -12.60 -3.52
C TYR A 117 -12.06 -13.85 -3.57
N LYS A 118 -13.34 -13.75 -3.91
CA LYS A 118 -14.22 -14.92 -4.12
C LYS A 118 -13.75 -15.76 -5.31
N ILE A 119 -13.33 -15.13 -6.40
CA ILE A 119 -12.77 -15.80 -7.59
C ILE A 119 -11.45 -16.50 -7.24
N ILE A 120 -10.56 -15.80 -6.53
CA ILE A 120 -9.26 -16.31 -6.08
C ILE A 120 -9.41 -17.58 -5.22
N ASP A 121 -10.34 -17.56 -4.27
CA ASP A 121 -10.64 -18.71 -3.42
C ASP A 121 -11.24 -19.88 -4.23
N ALA A 122 -12.18 -19.60 -5.12
CA ALA A 122 -12.77 -20.60 -6.00
C ALA A 122 -11.74 -21.22 -6.98
N ALA A 123 -10.74 -20.42 -7.37
CA ALA A 123 -9.60 -20.89 -8.16
C ALA A 123 -8.59 -21.72 -7.36
N SER A 124 -8.69 -21.75 -6.02
CA SER A 124 -7.68 -22.29 -5.09
C SER A 124 -6.30 -21.66 -5.32
N TYR A 125 -6.28 -20.36 -5.61
CA TYR A 125 -5.04 -19.62 -5.86
C TYR A 125 -4.33 -19.32 -4.55
N ASP A 126 -3.00 -19.40 -4.56
CA ASP A 126 -2.15 -19.12 -3.40
C ASP A 126 -2.15 -17.61 -3.08
N GLU A 127 -2.87 -17.22 -2.03
CA GLU A 127 -3.00 -15.82 -1.60
C GLU A 127 -1.65 -15.19 -1.25
N SER A 128 -0.62 -15.96 -0.89
CA SER A 128 0.72 -15.44 -0.62
C SER A 128 1.38 -14.79 -1.85
N LYS A 129 0.82 -15.00 -3.04
CA LYS A 129 1.22 -14.37 -4.31
C LYS A 129 0.44 -13.10 -4.62
N ILE A 130 -0.42 -12.65 -3.70
CA ILE A 130 -1.16 -11.38 -3.80
C ILE A 130 -0.51 -10.35 -2.89
N THR A 131 -0.18 -9.20 -3.45
CA THR A 131 0.20 -8.01 -2.69
C THR A 131 -1.00 -7.07 -2.68
N LEU A 132 -1.57 -6.81 -1.50
CA LEU A 132 -2.67 -5.87 -1.33
C LEU A 132 -2.14 -4.56 -0.75
N ILE A 133 -2.36 -3.47 -1.45
CA ILE A 133 -1.99 -2.11 -1.04
C ILE A 133 -3.26 -1.26 -0.97
N THR A 134 -3.49 -0.67 0.19
CA THR A 134 -4.58 0.28 0.39
C THR A 134 -4.04 1.71 0.31
N VAL A 135 -4.74 2.57 -0.41
CA VAL A 135 -4.29 3.93 -0.73
C VAL A 135 -5.25 4.98 -0.18
N SER A 136 -4.73 6.21 -0.02
CA SER A 136 -5.54 7.40 0.25
C SER A 136 -6.45 7.74 -0.94
N ASP A 137 -7.34 8.72 -0.79
CA ASP A 137 -8.16 9.28 -1.88
C ASP A 137 -7.33 9.94 -2.99
N GLU A 138 -6.11 10.37 -2.67
CA GLU A 138 -5.11 10.82 -3.64
C GLU A 138 -4.37 9.67 -4.36
N LYS A 139 -4.72 8.41 -4.08
CA LYS A 139 -4.10 7.17 -4.58
C LYS A 139 -2.63 7.05 -4.19
N THR A 140 -2.26 7.55 -2.99
CA THR A 140 -0.90 7.50 -2.46
C THR A 140 -0.80 6.68 -1.18
N THR A 141 0.42 6.28 -0.85
CA THR A 141 0.77 5.62 0.41
C THR A 141 1.97 6.31 1.06
N PRO A 142 2.10 6.29 2.39
CA PRO A 142 3.29 6.86 3.07
C PRO A 142 4.60 6.24 2.59
N GLN A 143 4.57 4.97 2.18
CA GLN A 143 5.73 4.22 1.70
C GLN A 143 6.01 4.45 0.19
N GLY A 144 5.04 4.97 -0.55
CA GLY A 144 5.16 5.19 -2.00
C GLY A 144 5.07 3.91 -2.82
N PHE A 145 4.27 2.93 -2.40
CA PHE A 145 4.06 1.67 -3.13
C PHE A 145 3.46 1.87 -4.52
N GLU A 146 2.71 2.94 -4.72
CA GLU A 146 2.10 3.33 -5.99
C GLU A 146 3.10 3.91 -6.99
N LYS A 147 4.29 4.35 -6.54
CA LYS A 147 5.25 5.04 -7.42
C LYS A 147 5.68 4.17 -8.59
N GLY A 148 5.59 4.74 -9.78
CA GLY A 148 5.92 4.06 -11.03
C GLY A 148 4.91 3.00 -11.47
N LYS A 149 3.74 2.88 -10.80
CA LYS A 149 2.67 1.94 -11.15
C LYS A 149 1.52 2.56 -11.93
N ASN A 150 1.50 3.89 -12.06
CA ASN A 150 0.44 4.63 -12.75
C ASN A 150 -0.96 4.27 -12.22
N ILE A 151 -1.16 4.45 -10.91
CA ILE A 151 -2.44 4.18 -10.23
C ILE A 151 -3.29 5.44 -10.33
N THR A 152 -4.19 5.50 -11.30
CA THR A 152 -5.09 6.63 -11.54
C THR A 152 -6.44 6.46 -10.87
N ASN A 153 -6.96 5.23 -10.85
CA ASN A 153 -8.25 4.85 -10.28
C ASN A 153 -8.09 3.59 -9.42
N VAL A 154 -9.04 3.36 -8.53
CA VAL A 154 -9.06 2.18 -7.66
C VAL A 154 -10.46 1.54 -7.62
N PRO A 155 -10.51 0.19 -7.56
CA PRO A 155 -9.38 -0.71 -7.46
C PRO A 155 -8.59 -0.81 -8.77
N THR A 156 -7.27 -1.03 -8.68
CA THR A 156 -6.46 -1.45 -9.82
C THR A 156 -5.84 -2.81 -9.50
N ILE A 157 -6.19 -3.82 -10.29
CA ILE A 157 -5.71 -5.20 -10.14
C ILE A 157 -4.71 -5.48 -11.26
N ILE A 158 -3.45 -5.68 -10.92
CA ILE A 158 -2.35 -5.82 -11.87
C ILE A 158 -1.83 -7.26 -11.84
N PHE A 159 -1.74 -7.89 -13.00
CA PHE A 159 -1.29 -9.27 -13.16
C PHE A 159 0.14 -9.28 -13.71
N TYR A 160 1.03 -10.05 -13.06
CA TYR A 160 2.43 -10.18 -13.46
C TYR A 160 2.83 -11.63 -13.70
N LYS A 161 3.71 -11.84 -14.66
CA LYS A 161 4.43 -13.10 -14.85
C LYS A 161 5.92 -12.84 -15.01
N LYS A 162 6.76 -13.45 -14.17
CA LYS A 162 8.21 -13.22 -14.15
C LYS A 162 8.55 -11.71 -14.05
N ASN A 163 7.87 -10.99 -13.19
CA ASN A 163 7.98 -9.53 -12.95
C ASN A 163 7.60 -8.65 -14.16
N LYS A 164 7.06 -9.22 -15.23
CA LYS A 164 6.51 -8.45 -16.36
C LYS A 164 5.00 -8.35 -16.19
N GLU A 165 4.47 -7.13 -16.28
CA GLU A 165 3.04 -6.91 -16.32
C GLU A 165 2.43 -7.54 -17.56
N LEU A 166 1.37 -8.32 -17.37
CA LEU A 166 0.56 -8.91 -18.42
C LEU A 166 -0.58 -8.00 -18.83
N GLY A 167 -1.15 -7.26 -17.86
CA GLY A 167 -2.27 -6.35 -17.99
C GLY A 167 -2.86 -6.04 -16.64
N ARG A 168 -3.87 -5.16 -16.62
CA ARG A 168 -4.54 -4.70 -15.40
C ARG A 168 -6.02 -4.42 -15.62
N ILE A 169 -6.83 -4.63 -14.60
CA ILE A 169 -8.21 -4.15 -14.50
C ILE A 169 -8.17 -2.86 -13.70
N VAL A 170 -8.82 -1.81 -14.17
CA VAL A 170 -8.84 -0.49 -13.53
C VAL A 170 -10.28 -0.08 -13.24
N GLU A 171 -10.57 0.12 -11.98
CA GLU A 171 -11.83 0.56 -11.36
C GLU A 171 -12.94 -0.51 -11.45
N TYR A 172 -13.33 -0.91 -12.64
CA TYR A 172 -14.33 -1.96 -12.89
C TYR A 172 -13.97 -2.79 -14.12
N PRO A 173 -14.46 -4.02 -14.23
CA PRO A 173 -14.23 -4.84 -15.41
C PRO A 173 -15.03 -4.36 -16.62
N ILE A 174 -14.56 -4.70 -17.82
CA ILE A 174 -15.25 -4.40 -19.09
C ILE A 174 -16.43 -5.37 -19.30
N GLU A 175 -16.20 -6.67 -19.08
CA GLU A 175 -17.23 -7.70 -19.19
C GLU A 175 -17.59 -8.24 -17.80
N SER A 176 -16.69 -8.99 -17.18
CA SER A 176 -16.73 -9.45 -15.79
C SER A 176 -15.31 -9.61 -15.29
N LEU A 177 -15.11 -9.72 -13.96
CA LEU A 177 -13.77 -9.94 -13.42
C LEU A 177 -13.13 -11.21 -14.00
N GLU A 178 -13.89 -12.31 -14.12
CA GLU A 178 -13.40 -13.58 -14.65
C GLU A 178 -13.03 -13.48 -16.13
N GLU A 179 -13.88 -12.85 -16.95
CA GLU A 179 -13.63 -12.71 -18.40
C GLU A 179 -12.44 -11.79 -18.67
N ASP A 180 -12.34 -10.68 -17.95
CA ASP A 180 -11.23 -9.75 -18.07
C ASP A 180 -9.90 -10.37 -17.61
N MET A 181 -9.92 -11.10 -16.47
CA MET A 181 -8.78 -11.90 -16.03
C MET A 181 -8.38 -12.93 -17.08
N LEU A 182 -9.35 -13.62 -17.67
CA LEU A 182 -9.09 -14.61 -18.71
C LEU A 182 -8.47 -13.97 -19.96
N ALA A 183 -8.98 -12.83 -20.39
CA ALA A 183 -8.42 -12.09 -21.53
C ALA A 183 -6.94 -11.72 -21.28
N ILE A 184 -6.66 -11.09 -20.14
CA ILE A 184 -5.31 -10.67 -19.73
C ILE A 184 -4.35 -11.86 -19.65
N LEU A 185 -4.75 -12.93 -18.93
CA LEU A 185 -3.88 -14.06 -18.64
C LEU A 185 -3.66 -14.99 -19.85
N SER A 186 -4.60 -15.02 -20.79
CA SER A 186 -4.43 -15.75 -22.05
C SER A 186 -3.62 -14.98 -23.10
N GLY A 187 -3.26 -13.72 -22.82
CA GLY A 187 -2.54 -12.84 -23.73
C GLY A 187 -3.38 -12.31 -24.89
N LYS A 188 -4.70 -12.33 -24.77
CA LYS A 188 -5.59 -11.62 -25.70
C LYS A 188 -5.39 -10.11 -25.55
N GLU A 189 -5.66 -9.36 -26.61
CA GLU A 189 -5.70 -7.91 -26.52
C GLU A 189 -6.79 -7.51 -25.49
N TYR A 190 -6.38 -6.72 -24.51
CA TYR A 190 -7.25 -6.22 -23.45
C TYR A 190 -6.94 -4.76 -23.18
N LYS A 191 -7.97 -3.95 -23.15
CA LYS A 191 -7.91 -2.53 -22.78
C LYS A 191 -8.85 -2.29 -21.61
N HIS A 192 -8.32 -1.83 -20.49
CA HIS A 192 -9.15 -1.43 -19.35
C HIS A 192 -9.95 -0.16 -19.66
N ALA A 193 -10.95 0.18 -18.85
CA ALA A 193 -11.89 1.29 -19.08
C ALA A 193 -11.23 2.66 -19.31
N TYR A 194 -10.00 2.86 -18.85
CA TYR A 194 -9.22 4.10 -18.95
C TYR A 194 -7.99 3.98 -19.88
N ALA A 195 -7.92 2.93 -20.71
CA ALA A 195 -6.83 2.78 -21.67
C ALA A 195 -7.07 3.71 -22.88
N GLU A 196 -6.04 4.48 -23.27
CA GLU A 196 -6.02 5.31 -24.49
C GLU A 196 -5.87 4.46 -25.77
#